data_6f5cf26939af38ea72c9cfc056a0db49
#
_entry.id   6f5cf26939af38ea72c9cfc056a0db49
#
_cell.length_a   1.000
_cell.length_b   1.000
_cell.length_c   1.000
_cell.angle_alpha   90.00
_cell.angle_beta   90.00
_cell.angle_gamma   90.00
#
_symmetry.space_group_name_H-M   'P 1'
#
loop_
_entity.id
_entity.type
_entity.pdbx_description
1 polymer ?
#
loop_
_entity_poly.entity_id
_entity_poly.type
_entity_poly.pdbx_seq_one_letter_code
_entity_poly.pdbx_strand_id
1 'polypeptide(L)'
;MKLLLVEDNIQLNKALSTVLKRNSYIVDSAFDGDEALLFLKQYQYDVVILDIMIPRIDGLEVLKIARKDNINTPIILLTAKSTTEDKIKGLDLGADDYLTKPFVTEELLARIRALTRRKPEYNQEEILSYGDIVLNPSNGELKCKDKTVNLMNKEVQILTLLINNKDKVVSLDSISNSAWDVEAYSTNENVWVFISYLRKKLETIGSNIKIKSIRYQGYYLEYKK
;
A
#
# COMPACT_ATOMS: atom_id res chain seq x y z
N MET A 1 -2.07 0.42 -3.24
CA MET A 1 -1.46 -0.53 -2.28
C MET A 1 0.05 -0.32 -2.31
N LYS A 2 0.67 -0.20 -1.15
CA LYS A 2 2.10 0.10 -0.98
C LYS A 2 2.85 -1.17 -0.54
N LEU A 3 3.88 -1.54 -1.29
CA LEU A 3 4.69 -2.73 -1.06
C LEU A 3 6.11 -2.33 -0.67
N LEU A 4 6.73 -3.13 0.20
CA LEU A 4 8.18 -3.10 0.42
C LEU A 4 8.78 -4.32 -0.27
N LEU A 5 9.71 -4.11 -1.19
CA LEU A 5 10.48 -5.15 -1.87
C LEU A 5 11.90 -5.16 -1.32
N VAL A 6 12.28 -6.26 -0.68
CA VAL A 6 13.62 -6.45 -0.10
C VAL A 6 14.33 -7.54 -0.87
N GLU A 7 15.31 -7.16 -1.67
CA GLU A 7 16.09 -8.05 -2.57
C GLU A 7 17.44 -7.38 -2.85
N ASP A 8 18.54 -8.04 -2.55
CA ASP A 8 19.91 -7.51 -2.69
C ASP A 8 20.40 -7.48 -4.13
N ASN A 9 19.90 -8.37 -4.98
CA ASN A 9 20.21 -8.35 -6.39
C ASN A 9 19.52 -7.16 -7.08
N ILE A 10 20.31 -6.13 -7.39
CA ILE A 10 19.82 -4.88 -7.98
C ILE A 10 19.05 -5.10 -9.29
N GLN A 11 19.47 -6.07 -10.13
CA GLN A 11 18.80 -6.33 -11.41
C GLN A 11 17.44 -6.98 -11.18
N LEU A 12 17.36 -7.97 -10.29
CA LEU A 12 16.11 -8.64 -9.93
C LEU A 12 15.16 -7.68 -9.23
N ASN A 13 15.66 -6.88 -8.27
CA ASN A 13 14.87 -5.85 -7.57
C ASN A 13 14.25 -4.87 -8.58
N LYS A 14 15.05 -4.31 -9.51
CA LYS A 14 14.54 -3.40 -10.56
C LYS A 14 13.51 -4.07 -11.47
N ALA A 15 13.74 -5.32 -11.86
CA ALA A 15 12.80 -6.07 -12.71
C ALA A 15 11.46 -6.28 -11.99
N LEU A 16 11.47 -6.79 -10.76
CA LEU A 16 10.28 -7.01 -9.94
C LEU A 16 9.55 -5.69 -9.63
N SER A 17 10.28 -4.66 -9.19
CA SER A 17 9.71 -3.34 -8.94
C SER A 17 9.00 -2.78 -10.18
N THR A 18 9.61 -2.92 -11.37
CA THR A 18 8.99 -2.48 -12.62
C THR A 18 7.68 -3.20 -12.90
N VAL A 19 7.65 -4.52 -12.73
CA VAL A 19 6.43 -5.32 -12.95
C VAL A 19 5.37 -4.98 -11.93
N LEU A 20 5.72 -4.86 -10.66
CA LEU A 20 4.79 -4.48 -9.60
C LEU A 20 4.20 -3.08 -9.84
N LYS A 21 5.04 -2.08 -10.21
CA LYS A 21 4.59 -0.73 -10.55
C LYS A 21 3.65 -0.72 -11.78
N ARG A 22 3.90 -1.54 -12.79
CA ARG A 22 2.98 -1.73 -13.94
C ARG A 22 1.63 -2.30 -13.54
N ASN A 23 1.59 -3.10 -12.46
CA ASN A 23 0.36 -3.63 -11.88
C ASN A 23 -0.26 -2.69 -10.81
N SER A 24 0.06 -1.40 -10.88
CA SER A 24 -0.51 -0.34 -10.04
C SER A 24 -0.18 -0.43 -8.55
N TYR A 25 0.90 -1.12 -8.17
CA TYR A 25 1.46 -1.07 -6.82
C TYR A 25 2.45 0.10 -6.68
N ILE A 26 2.48 0.70 -5.50
CA ILE A 26 3.55 1.58 -5.05
C ILE A 26 4.62 0.68 -4.43
N VAL A 27 5.86 0.80 -4.86
CA VAL A 27 6.94 -0.11 -4.42
C VAL A 27 8.12 0.69 -3.92
N ASP A 28 8.42 0.53 -2.65
CA ASP A 28 9.71 0.91 -2.07
C ASP A 28 10.66 -0.29 -2.15
N SER A 29 11.92 -0.04 -2.43
CA SER A 29 12.96 -1.07 -2.55
C SER A 29 13.99 -0.92 -1.44
N ALA A 30 14.31 -2.03 -0.78
CA ALA A 30 15.42 -2.15 0.16
C ALA A 30 16.38 -3.25 -0.34
N PHE A 31 17.67 -3.11 -0.06
CA PHE A 31 18.70 -3.98 -0.59
C PHE A 31 19.43 -4.77 0.50
N ASP A 32 19.13 -4.53 1.76
CA ASP A 32 19.63 -5.27 2.91
C ASP A 32 18.63 -5.26 4.09
N GLY A 33 18.93 -6.04 5.13
CA GLY A 33 18.04 -6.18 6.27
C GLY A 33 17.95 -4.94 7.17
N ASP A 34 19.02 -4.15 7.26
CA ASP A 34 19.01 -2.91 8.05
C ASP A 34 18.07 -1.88 7.41
N GLU A 35 18.17 -1.72 6.08
CA GLU A 35 17.29 -0.84 5.31
C GLU A 35 15.83 -1.30 5.38
N ALA A 36 15.60 -2.61 5.27
CA ALA A 36 14.26 -3.19 5.42
C ALA A 36 13.64 -2.86 6.78
N LEU A 37 14.38 -3.04 7.88
CA LEU A 37 13.91 -2.71 9.22
C LEU A 37 13.68 -1.21 9.42
N LEU A 38 14.53 -0.37 8.85
CA LEU A 38 14.36 1.07 8.88
C LEU A 38 13.03 1.47 8.21
N PHE A 39 12.77 0.94 7.02
CA PHE A 39 11.53 1.22 6.27
C PHE A 39 10.30 0.70 7.01
N LEU A 40 10.36 -0.51 7.57
CA LEU A 40 9.26 -1.08 8.35
C LEU A 40 8.91 -0.28 9.60
N LYS A 41 9.89 0.40 10.21
CA LYS A 41 9.66 1.27 11.37
C LYS A 41 9.11 2.65 10.99
N GLN A 42 9.47 3.15 9.83
CA GLN A 42 9.10 4.51 9.41
C GLN A 42 7.80 4.57 8.60
N TYR A 43 7.46 3.50 7.87
CA TYR A 43 6.36 3.50 6.91
C TYR A 43 5.44 2.31 7.11
N GLN A 44 4.19 2.47 6.69
CA GLN A 44 3.21 1.39 6.64
C GLN A 44 3.14 0.80 5.23
N TYR A 45 3.17 -0.52 5.16
CA TYR A 45 3.05 -1.29 3.92
C TYR A 45 1.86 -2.24 3.98
N ASP A 46 1.27 -2.51 2.82
CA ASP A 46 0.19 -3.50 2.70
C ASP A 46 0.74 -4.92 2.62
N VAL A 47 1.92 -5.12 2.01
CA VAL A 47 2.67 -6.38 1.97
C VAL A 47 4.16 -6.10 1.89
N VAL A 48 4.95 -6.96 2.51
CA VAL A 48 6.41 -7.02 2.37
C VAL A 48 6.77 -8.25 1.54
N ILE A 49 7.60 -8.08 0.54
CA ILE A 49 8.23 -9.15 -0.25
C ILE A 49 9.68 -9.18 0.20
N LEU A 50 10.08 -10.26 0.89
CA LEU A 50 11.35 -10.32 1.61
C LEU A 50 12.16 -11.53 1.17
N ASP A 51 13.30 -11.28 0.52
CA ASP A 51 14.26 -12.37 0.31
C ASP A 51 14.89 -12.79 1.64
N ILE A 52 15.07 -14.08 1.81
CA ILE A 52 15.76 -14.65 2.96
C ILE A 52 17.27 -14.37 2.86
N MET A 53 17.84 -14.46 1.66
CA MET A 53 19.27 -14.38 1.46
C MET A 53 19.72 -12.94 1.13
N ILE A 54 19.60 -12.05 2.10
CA ILE A 54 20.04 -10.65 1.99
C ILE A 54 21.20 -10.37 2.93
N PRO A 55 22.07 -9.38 2.63
CA PRO A 55 23.23 -9.06 3.45
C PRO A 55 22.85 -8.37 4.78
N ARG A 56 23.84 -8.30 5.68
CA ARG A 56 23.76 -7.73 7.03
C ARG A 56 22.86 -8.54 7.96
N ILE A 57 21.57 -8.23 7.97
CA ILE A 57 20.54 -8.97 8.72
C ILE A 57 19.79 -9.83 7.71
N ASP A 58 19.78 -11.16 7.87
CA ASP A 58 19.06 -12.04 6.95
C ASP A 58 17.54 -11.88 7.07
N GLY A 59 16.82 -12.30 6.03
CA GLY A 59 15.38 -12.08 5.95
C GLY A 59 14.58 -12.76 7.07
N LEU A 60 15.04 -13.90 7.61
CA LEU A 60 14.36 -14.56 8.73
C LEU A 60 14.52 -13.77 10.03
N GLU A 61 15.70 -13.19 10.26
CA GLU A 61 15.91 -12.33 11.42
C GLU A 61 15.19 -10.99 11.28
N VAL A 62 15.10 -10.42 10.04
CA VAL A 62 14.22 -9.26 9.75
C VAL A 62 12.77 -9.57 10.12
N LEU A 63 12.24 -10.73 9.67
CA LEU A 63 10.89 -11.18 10.01
C LEU A 63 10.68 -11.27 11.53
N LYS A 64 11.60 -11.93 12.22
CA LYS A 64 11.54 -12.12 13.67
C LYS A 64 11.55 -10.79 14.43
N ILE A 65 12.42 -9.85 14.05
CA ILE A 65 12.48 -8.51 14.65
C ILE A 65 11.17 -7.75 14.35
N ALA A 66 10.68 -7.79 13.13
CA ALA A 66 9.41 -7.14 12.75
C ALA A 66 8.24 -7.65 13.61
N ARG A 67 8.12 -8.97 13.80
CA ARG A 67 7.06 -9.56 14.64
C ARG A 67 7.23 -9.22 16.13
N LYS A 68 8.46 -9.18 16.63
CA LYS A 68 8.77 -8.74 18.00
C LYS A 68 8.37 -7.27 18.23
N ASP A 69 8.55 -6.43 17.22
CA ASP A 69 8.17 -5.02 17.26
C ASP A 69 6.67 -4.80 16.96
N ASN A 70 5.84 -5.88 16.94
CA ASN A 70 4.40 -5.89 16.65
C ASN A 70 4.05 -5.36 15.26
N ILE A 71 4.94 -5.48 14.28
CA ILE A 71 4.66 -5.18 12.89
C ILE A 71 3.92 -6.39 12.30
N ASN A 72 2.61 -6.24 12.11
CA ASN A 72 1.71 -7.29 11.61
C ASN A 72 1.48 -7.21 10.09
N THR A 73 2.24 -6.40 9.38
CA THR A 73 2.20 -6.35 7.92
C THR A 73 2.43 -7.73 7.34
N PRO A 74 1.59 -8.21 6.39
CA PRO A 74 1.80 -9.49 5.71
C PRO A 74 3.16 -9.55 5.02
N ILE A 75 3.89 -10.66 5.22
CA ILE A 75 5.24 -10.88 4.67
C ILE A 75 5.24 -12.14 3.80
N ILE A 76 5.63 -11.99 2.54
CA ILE A 76 5.96 -13.09 1.63
C ILE A 76 7.47 -13.29 1.66
N LEU A 77 7.92 -14.47 2.08
CA LEU A 77 9.33 -14.83 1.99
C LEU A 77 9.68 -15.33 0.58
N LEU A 78 10.72 -14.75 -0.02
CA LEU A 78 11.34 -15.29 -1.22
C LEU A 78 12.56 -16.12 -0.84
N THR A 79 12.77 -17.27 -1.49
CA THR A 79 13.88 -18.15 -1.14
C THR A 79 14.34 -19.06 -2.29
N ALA A 80 15.63 -19.32 -2.34
CA ALA A 80 16.18 -20.37 -3.18
C ALA A 80 16.05 -21.79 -2.56
N LYS A 81 15.71 -21.87 -1.25
CA LYS A 81 15.60 -23.14 -0.54
C LYS A 81 14.21 -23.73 -0.70
N SER A 82 14.14 -24.92 -1.28
CA SER A 82 12.89 -25.65 -1.56
C SER A 82 12.52 -26.71 -0.53
N THR A 83 13.34 -26.87 0.55
CA THR A 83 13.07 -27.94 1.52
C THR A 83 11.83 -27.63 2.35
N THR A 84 11.08 -28.69 2.68
CA THR A 84 9.87 -28.56 3.49
C THR A 84 10.19 -28.00 4.88
N GLU A 85 11.37 -28.32 5.42
CA GLU A 85 11.86 -27.84 6.73
C GLU A 85 12.08 -26.34 6.75
N ASP A 86 12.68 -25.76 5.70
CA ASP A 86 12.90 -24.31 5.61
C ASP A 86 11.56 -23.54 5.49
N LYS A 87 10.58 -24.13 4.78
CA LYS A 87 9.24 -23.54 4.68
C LYS A 87 8.51 -23.52 6.01
N ILE A 88 8.53 -24.64 6.75
CA ILE A 88 7.92 -24.76 8.08
C ILE A 88 8.56 -23.72 9.01
N LYS A 89 9.89 -23.62 9.01
CA LYS A 89 10.61 -22.67 9.86
C LYS A 89 10.23 -21.21 9.58
N GLY A 90 10.09 -20.83 8.31
CA GLY A 90 9.65 -19.47 7.93
C GLY A 90 8.21 -19.17 8.39
N LEU A 91 7.30 -20.13 8.22
CA LEU A 91 5.91 -20.00 8.67
C LEU A 91 5.79 -19.94 10.21
N ASP A 92 6.56 -20.78 10.93
CA ASP A 92 6.59 -20.79 12.39
C ASP A 92 7.13 -19.47 12.96
N LEU A 93 8.00 -18.77 12.22
CA LEU A 93 8.48 -17.43 12.57
C LEU A 93 7.47 -16.32 12.29
N GLY A 94 6.31 -16.64 11.69
CA GLY A 94 5.22 -15.69 11.45
C GLY A 94 5.21 -15.06 10.05
N ALA A 95 5.82 -15.72 9.05
CA ALA A 95 5.59 -15.37 7.65
C ALA A 95 4.14 -15.73 7.24
N ASP A 96 3.55 -14.92 6.38
CA ASP A 96 2.18 -15.14 5.93
C ASP A 96 2.12 -15.97 4.64
N ASP A 97 3.20 -15.98 3.86
CA ASP A 97 3.34 -16.82 2.66
C ASP A 97 4.82 -17.05 2.32
N TYR A 98 5.04 -17.95 1.37
CA TYR A 98 6.36 -18.43 0.98
C TYR A 98 6.41 -18.71 -0.52
N LEU A 99 7.40 -18.16 -1.22
CA LEU A 99 7.56 -18.32 -2.65
C LEU A 99 8.99 -18.73 -3.02
N THR A 100 9.14 -19.86 -3.67
CA THR A 100 10.46 -20.41 -4.05
C THR A 100 10.96 -19.85 -5.36
N LYS A 101 12.22 -19.44 -5.38
CA LYS A 101 12.95 -19.06 -6.60
C LYS A 101 13.45 -20.32 -7.34
N PRO A 102 13.33 -20.41 -8.68
CA PRO A 102 12.70 -19.43 -9.57
C PRO A 102 11.16 -19.48 -9.54
N PHE A 103 10.51 -18.34 -9.66
CA PHE A 103 9.06 -18.21 -9.70
C PHE A 103 8.61 -17.42 -10.93
N VAL A 104 7.36 -17.61 -11.32
CA VAL A 104 6.73 -16.76 -12.33
C VAL A 104 6.10 -15.53 -11.67
N THR A 105 6.19 -14.39 -12.34
CA THR A 105 5.71 -13.11 -11.77
C THR A 105 4.21 -13.15 -11.46
N GLU A 106 3.43 -13.85 -12.27
CA GLU A 106 1.99 -14.03 -12.09
C GLU A 106 1.66 -14.73 -10.77
N GLU A 107 2.51 -15.66 -10.31
CA GLU A 107 2.36 -16.32 -9.02
C GLU A 107 2.57 -15.33 -7.87
N LEU A 108 3.65 -14.53 -7.92
CA LEU A 108 3.89 -13.49 -6.92
C LEU A 108 2.71 -12.51 -6.85
N LEU A 109 2.22 -12.03 -8.00
CA LEU A 109 1.06 -11.14 -8.07
C LEU A 109 -0.21 -11.78 -7.49
N ALA A 110 -0.43 -13.08 -7.74
CA ALA A 110 -1.57 -13.81 -7.18
C ALA A 110 -1.49 -13.92 -5.64
N ARG A 111 -0.29 -14.18 -5.10
CA ARG A 111 -0.03 -14.27 -3.65
C ARG A 111 -0.21 -12.91 -2.97
N ILE A 112 0.28 -11.82 -3.57
CA ILE A 112 0.05 -10.46 -3.07
C ILE A 112 -1.47 -10.20 -2.99
N ARG A 113 -2.22 -10.49 -4.06
CA ARG A 113 -3.69 -10.33 -4.05
C ARG A 113 -4.37 -11.19 -2.97
N ALA A 114 -3.89 -12.42 -2.75
CA ALA A 114 -4.46 -13.31 -1.74
C ALA A 114 -4.24 -12.78 -0.31
N LEU A 115 -3.04 -12.28 0.00
CA LEU A 115 -2.71 -11.72 1.31
C LEU A 115 -3.41 -10.40 1.60
N THR A 116 -3.64 -9.61 0.56
CA THR A 116 -4.31 -8.32 0.68
C THR A 116 -5.83 -8.44 0.59
N ARG A 117 -6.34 -9.59 0.14
CA ARG A 117 -7.74 -9.94 0.26
C ARG A 117 -8.02 -10.25 1.73
N ARG A 118 -8.47 -9.23 2.50
CA ARG A 118 -8.89 -9.43 3.89
C ARG A 118 -9.83 -10.65 3.98
N LYS A 119 -9.60 -11.53 4.98
CA LYS A 119 -10.49 -12.67 5.25
C LYS A 119 -11.92 -12.18 5.21
N PRO A 120 -12.83 -12.90 4.55
CA PRO A 120 -14.22 -12.53 4.54
C PRO A 120 -14.83 -12.77 5.93
N GLU A 121 -14.73 -11.81 6.80
CA GLU A 121 -15.82 -11.56 7.72
C GLU A 121 -16.81 -10.75 6.90
N TYR A 122 -17.77 -11.47 6.34
CA TYR A 122 -18.90 -10.99 5.54
C TYR A 122 -18.55 -10.20 4.25
N ASN A 123 -18.93 -10.83 3.13
CA ASN A 123 -19.18 -10.26 1.81
C ASN A 123 -19.70 -8.82 1.88
N GLN A 124 -18.80 -7.86 1.95
CA GLN A 124 -18.97 -6.55 1.38
C GLN A 124 -17.58 -6.17 0.87
N GLU A 125 -17.44 -5.98 -0.44
CA GLU A 125 -16.39 -5.13 -0.99
C GLU A 125 -16.26 -3.95 -0.03
N GLU A 126 -15.04 -3.61 0.42
CA GLU A 126 -14.84 -2.59 1.45
C GLU A 126 -15.24 -1.22 0.86
N ILE A 127 -16.56 -1.03 0.76
CA ILE A 127 -17.18 0.20 0.29
C ILE A 127 -17.01 1.22 1.40
N LEU A 128 -16.25 2.24 1.11
CA LEU A 128 -16.06 3.37 2.02
C LEU A 128 -17.15 4.40 1.79
N SER A 129 -17.81 4.84 2.86
CA SER A 129 -18.82 5.87 2.78
C SER A 129 -18.51 7.05 3.71
N TYR A 130 -18.74 8.25 3.21
CA TYR A 130 -18.69 9.49 3.99
C TYR A 130 -19.67 10.51 3.42
N GLY A 131 -20.58 11.00 4.28
CA GLY A 131 -21.64 11.91 3.85
C GLY A 131 -22.52 11.31 2.76
N ASP A 132 -22.51 11.91 1.58
CA ASP A 132 -23.30 11.50 0.41
C ASP A 132 -22.52 10.72 -0.66
N ILE A 133 -21.25 10.37 -0.40
CA ILE A 133 -20.43 9.57 -1.33
C ILE A 133 -20.22 8.14 -0.86
N VAL A 134 -20.03 7.27 -1.85
CA VAL A 134 -19.66 5.87 -1.69
C VAL A 134 -18.49 5.59 -2.62
N LEU A 135 -17.37 5.18 -2.06
CA LEU A 135 -16.16 4.80 -2.79
C LEU A 135 -15.96 3.29 -2.73
N ASN A 136 -15.79 2.65 -3.88
CA ASN A 136 -15.27 1.30 -3.96
C ASN A 136 -13.76 1.36 -4.32
N PRO A 137 -12.85 1.14 -3.35
CA PRO A 137 -11.41 1.23 -3.61
C PRO A 137 -10.87 0.18 -4.57
N SER A 138 -11.56 -0.97 -4.69
CA SER A 138 -11.09 -2.10 -5.53
C SER A 138 -11.17 -1.80 -7.02
N ASN A 139 -12.20 -1.07 -7.45
CA ASN A 139 -12.41 -0.73 -8.87
C ASN A 139 -12.31 0.78 -9.14
N GLY A 140 -12.09 1.61 -8.11
CA GLY A 140 -11.97 3.06 -8.25
C GLY A 140 -13.30 3.79 -8.49
N GLU A 141 -14.43 3.13 -8.31
CA GLU A 141 -15.75 3.71 -8.55
C GLU A 141 -16.17 4.60 -7.38
N LEU A 142 -16.44 5.87 -7.67
CA LEU A 142 -16.99 6.86 -6.72
C LEU A 142 -18.42 7.21 -7.12
N LYS A 143 -19.35 6.97 -6.22
CA LYS A 143 -20.79 7.22 -6.39
C LYS A 143 -21.30 8.35 -5.48
N CYS A 144 -22.22 9.13 -6.00
CA CYS A 144 -23.05 10.04 -5.22
C CYS A 144 -24.46 10.03 -5.84
N LYS A 145 -25.46 9.54 -5.10
CA LYS A 145 -26.82 9.31 -5.61
C LYS A 145 -26.77 8.45 -6.90
N ASP A 146 -27.30 8.97 -8.01
CA ASP A 146 -27.38 8.27 -9.30
C ASP A 146 -26.17 8.53 -10.20
N LYS A 147 -25.19 9.33 -9.74
CA LYS A 147 -24.00 9.68 -10.52
C LYS A 147 -22.78 8.90 -10.06
N THR A 148 -22.00 8.47 -11.03
CA THR A 148 -20.78 7.70 -10.82
C THR A 148 -19.64 8.28 -11.66
N VAL A 149 -18.43 8.27 -11.08
CA VAL A 149 -17.18 8.58 -11.78
C VAL A 149 -16.10 7.59 -11.37
N ASN A 150 -15.15 7.32 -12.26
CA ASN A 150 -13.99 6.49 -11.95
C ASN A 150 -12.83 7.37 -11.50
N LEU A 151 -12.20 6.96 -10.40
CA LEU A 151 -11.00 7.54 -9.86
C LEU A 151 -9.76 6.83 -10.40
N MET A 152 -8.69 7.59 -10.64
CA MET A 152 -7.36 7.02 -10.87
C MET A 152 -6.78 6.46 -9.55
N ASN A 153 -5.81 5.56 -9.63
CA ASN A 153 -5.26 4.87 -8.47
C ASN A 153 -4.82 5.83 -7.34
N LYS A 154 -4.11 6.91 -7.67
CA LYS A 154 -3.68 7.92 -6.68
C LYS A 154 -4.84 8.70 -6.06
N GLU A 155 -5.89 8.96 -6.84
CA GLU A 155 -7.11 9.60 -6.35
C GLU A 155 -7.85 8.68 -5.37
N VAL A 156 -7.92 7.37 -5.67
CA VAL A 156 -8.48 6.35 -4.76
C VAL A 156 -7.71 6.35 -3.44
N GLN A 157 -6.38 6.27 -3.48
CA GLN A 157 -5.54 6.22 -2.29
C GLN A 157 -5.72 7.47 -1.41
N ILE A 158 -5.68 8.65 -2.02
CA ILE A 158 -5.86 9.93 -1.30
C ILE A 158 -7.26 10.01 -0.70
N LEU A 159 -8.31 9.70 -1.47
CA LEU A 159 -9.68 9.80 -0.97
C LEU A 159 -9.96 8.76 0.12
N THR A 160 -9.45 7.53 -0.02
CA THR A 160 -9.50 6.48 1.02
C THR A 160 -8.84 6.96 2.31
N LEU A 161 -7.64 7.55 2.22
CA LEU A 161 -6.94 8.09 3.39
C LEU A 161 -7.75 9.19 4.08
N LEU A 162 -8.34 10.10 3.30
CA LEU A 162 -9.18 11.18 3.83
C LEU A 162 -10.47 10.65 4.49
N ILE A 163 -11.14 9.66 3.88
CA ILE A 163 -12.36 9.05 4.45
C ILE A 163 -12.03 8.31 5.76
N ASN A 164 -10.94 7.57 5.82
CA ASN A 164 -10.53 6.84 7.02
C ASN A 164 -10.10 7.77 8.17
N ASN A 165 -9.73 9.01 7.83
CA ASN A 165 -9.39 10.06 8.79
C ASN A 165 -10.44 11.18 8.79
N LYS A 166 -11.73 10.83 8.59
CA LYS A 166 -12.83 11.79 8.65
C LYS A 166 -12.75 12.63 9.94
N ASP A 167 -13.09 13.91 9.80
CA ASP A 167 -13.07 14.90 10.88
C ASP A 167 -11.67 15.25 11.43
N LYS A 168 -10.59 14.78 10.77
CA LYS A 168 -9.21 15.11 11.13
C LYS A 168 -8.46 15.67 9.91
N VAL A 169 -7.52 16.56 10.20
CA VAL A 169 -6.59 17.05 9.17
C VAL A 169 -5.53 16.00 8.89
N VAL A 170 -5.41 15.60 7.64
CA VAL A 170 -4.36 14.70 7.15
C VAL A 170 -3.23 15.53 6.61
N SER A 171 -2.04 15.36 7.15
CA SER A 171 -0.86 16.12 6.75
C SER A 171 -0.44 15.84 5.31
N LEU A 172 0.26 16.80 4.68
CA LEU A 172 0.84 16.60 3.35
C LEU A 172 1.77 15.40 3.30
N ASP A 173 2.59 15.22 4.34
CA ASP A 173 3.52 14.09 4.44
C ASP A 173 2.79 12.76 4.52
N SER A 174 1.70 12.69 5.28
CA SER A 174 0.87 11.48 5.35
C SER A 174 0.23 11.14 4.01
N ILE A 175 -0.26 12.15 3.27
CA ILE A 175 -0.81 11.96 1.92
C ILE A 175 0.30 11.53 0.95
N SER A 176 1.45 12.19 1.00
CA SER A 176 2.59 11.88 0.16
C SER A 176 3.08 10.44 0.39
N ASN A 177 3.30 10.06 1.65
CA ASN A 177 3.75 8.71 2.01
C ASN A 177 2.74 7.61 1.66
N SER A 178 1.44 7.95 1.61
CA SER A 178 0.40 7.00 1.21
C SER A 178 0.30 6.79 -0.30
N ALA A 179 0.56 7.84 -1.10
CA ALA A 179 0.30 7.84 -2.53
C ALA A 179 1.56 7.79 -3.41
N TRP A 180 2.76 7.99 -2.87
CA TRP A 180 4.03 7.98 -3.62
C TRP A 180 5.08 7.11 -2.95
N ASP A 181 6.01 6.58 -3.76
CA ASP A 181 7.18 5.83 -3.29
C ASP A 181 8.16 6.75 -2.54
N VAL A 182 8.93 6.19 -1.62
CA VAL A 182 9.97 6.92 -0.86
C VAL A 182 11.04 7.52 -1.79
N GLU A 183 11.39 6.82 -2.88
CA GLU A 183 12.36 7.28 -3.87
C GLU A 183 11.83 8.36 -4.82
N ALA A 184 10.51 8.45 -4.96
CA ALA A 184 9.93 9.56 -5.69
C ALA A 184 9.99 10.78 -4.77
N TYR A 185 11.02 11.61 -4.89
CA TYR A 185 11.01 12.98 -4.36
C TYR A 185 9.74 13.67 -4.87
N SER A 186 8.62 13.34 -4.24
CA SER A 186 7.36 14.01 -4.50
C SER A 186 7.48 15.37 -3.84
N THR A 187 7.80 16.35 -4.67
CA THR A 187 7.55 17.72 -4.26
C THR A 187 6.07 17.80 -3.87
N ASN A 188 5.76 18.51 -2.79
CA ASN A 188 4.38 18.78 -2.35
C ASN A 188 3.46 19.28 -3.48
N GLU A 189 4.04 19.65 -4.61
CA GLU A 189 3.39 20.04 -5.85
C GLU A 189 2.50 18.96 -6.47
N ASN A 190 2.81 17.69 -6.27
CA ASN A 190 1.99 16.62 -6.85
C ASN A 190 0.69 16.39 -6.07
N VAL A 191 0.65 16.60 -4.76
CA VAL A 191 -0.54 16.37 -3.93
C VAL A 191 -1.67 17.32 -4.33
N TRP A 192 -1.39 18.60 -4.51
CA TRP A 192 -2.43 19.58 -4.83
C TRP A 192 -3.09 19.35 -6.18
N VAL A 193 -2.36 18.77 -7.16
CA VAL A 193 -2.91 18.41 -8.47
C VAL A 193 -4.00 17.35 -8.31
N PHE A 194 -3.72 16.28 -7.58
CA PHE A 194 -4.72 15.21 -7.34
C PHE A 194 -5.88 15.67 -6.46
N ILE A 195 -5.62 16.52 -5.47
CA ILE A 195 -6.68 17.18 -4.69
C ILE A 195 -7.57 18.03 -5.61
N SER A 196 -7.01 18.72 -6.59
CA SER A 196 -7.77 19.50 -7.57
C SER A 196 -8.65 18.58 -8.45
N TYR A 197 -8.11 17.45 -8.91
CA TYR A 197 -8.89 16.47 -9.67
C TYR A 197 -10.01 15.84 -8.84
N LEU A 198 -9.74 15.47 -7.60
CA LEU A 198 -10.76 14.96 -6.69
C LEU A 198 -11.87 15.98 -6.43
N ARG A 199 -11.53 17.25 -6.20
CA ARG A 199 -12.53 18.33 -6.04
C ARG A 199 -13.44 18.42 -7.26
N LYS A 200 -12.84 18.42 -8.47
CA LYS A 200 -13.60 18.48 -9.73
C LYS A 200 -14.51 17.27 -9.90
N LYS A 201 -14.06 16.07 -9.55
CA LYS A 201 -14.86 14.84 -9.64
C LYS A 201 -16.01 14.84 -8.62
N LEU A 202 -15.77 15.25 -7.37
CA LEU A 202 -16.83 15.42 -6.36
C LEU A 202 -17.89 16.43 -6.82
N GLU A 203 -17.47 17.52 -7.45
CA GLU A 203 -18.39 18.52 -8.00
C GLU A 203 -19.19 17.96 -9.20
N THR A 204 -18.55 17.19 -10.08
CA THR A 204 -19.19 16.56 -11.25
C THR A 204 -20.31 15.59 -10.84
N ILE A 205 -20.12 14.82 -9.76
CA ILE A 205 -21.16 13.92 -9.25
C ILE A 205 -22.20 14.64 -8.36
N GLY A 206 -22.01 15.93 -8.11
CA GLY A 206 -22.93 16.74 -7.31
C GLY A 206 -22.89 16.44 -5.81
N SER A 207 -21.74 16.01 -5.30
CA SER A 207 -21.55 15.75 -3.87
C SER A 207 -21.50 17.04 -3.05
N ASN A 208 -22.08 16.97 -1.84
CA ASN A 208 -21.98 18.02 -0.81
C ASN A 208 -20.65 17.97 -0.05
N ILE A 209 -19.80 17.00 -0.34
CA ILE A 209 -18.47 16.89 0.27
C ILE A 209 -17.50 17.87 -0.38
N LYS A 210 -16.75 18.55 0.47
CA LYS A 210 -15.67 19.44 0.04
C LYS A 210 -14.34 18.99 0.66
N ILE A 211 -13.28 18.94 -0.15
CA ILE A 211 -11.93 18.76 0.36
C ILE A 211 -11.41 20.14 0.73
N LYS A 212 -11.27 20.41 2.00
CA LYS A 212 -10.73 21.66 2.55
C LYS A 212 -9.23 21.55 2.81
N SER A 213 -8.55 22.66 2.76
CA SER A 213 -7.13 22.77 3.12
C SER A 213 -6.95 23.67 4.32
N ILE A 214 -6.06 23.30 5.23
CA ILE A 214 -5.52 24.18 6.26
C ILE A 214 -4.07 24.48 5.90
N ARG A 215 -3.76 25.77 5.77
CA ARG A 215 -2.44 26.22 5.34
C ARG A 215 -1.35 25.62 6.23
N TYR A 216 -0.32 25.03 5.61
CA TYR A 216 0.83 24.37 6.26
C TYR A 216 0.48 23.13 7.11
N GLN A 217 -0.77 22.68 7.19
CA GLN A 217 -1.17 21.53 7.97
C GLN A 217 -1.60 20.35 7.10
N GLY A 218 -2.44 20.56 6.08
CA GLY A 218 -2.91 19.48 5.22
C GLY A 218 -4.33 19.65 4.72
N TYR A 219 -5.03 18.52 4.55
CA TYR A 219 -6.37 18.44 3.97
C TYR A 219 -7.32 17.64 4.86
N TYR A 220 -8.62 17.94 4.76
CA TYR A 220 -9.67 17.20 5.44
C TYR A 220 -10.97 17.23 4.61
N LEU A 221 -11.88 16.30 4.92
CA LEU A 221 -13.22 16.28 4.33
C LEU A 221 -14.20 17.08 5.18
N GLU A 222 -15.00 17.90 4.52
CA GLU A 222 -16.14 18.61 5.11
C GLU A 222 -17.41 18.18 4.40
N TYR A 223 -18.40 17.70 5.14
CA TYR A 223 -19.73 17.40 4.63
C TYR A 223 -20.71 18.51 5.01
N LYS A 224 -21.27 19.20 4.01
CA LYS A 224 -22.35 20.17 4.25
C LYS A 224 -23.67 19.48 4.08
N LYS A 225 -24.38 19.32 5.20
CA LYS A 225 -25.74 18.82 5.21
C LYS A 225 -26.70 19.76 4.46
#